data_f73848e227f8404c4e50bb30b2b6cd73
#
_entry.id   f73848e227f8404c4e50bb30b2b6cd73
#
_cell.length_a   1.000
_cell.length_b   1.000
_cell.length_c   1.000
_cell.angle_alpha   90.00
_cell.angle_beta   90.00
_cell.angle_gamma   90.00
#
_symmetry.space_group_name_H-M   'P 1'
#
loop_
_entity.id
_entity.type
_entity.pdbx_description
1 polymer ?
#
loop_
_entity_poly.entity_id
_entity_poly.type
_entity_poly.pdbx_seq_one_letter_code
_entity_poly.pdbx_strand_id
1 'polypeptide(L)'
;MDRKFLTSKHPLWNANIANWEFYIRSYLGGNDYKNGYYLHRYILESPEEYDQRIRHTPVDNHCKNVVQIYTSFLWRVPPTRDYGSLDGDPQLESFINDADLDGRSFNTVMREVQMNASIYGNCWVVVDKPQTNTKTRAEELQQDIRPYISIYTPENIVNWNYRRATSGRFYLDMLLLVEDINADRAIVKLFTEESIATYEVEDYEKEYADGEARLIEEVPNPIGRIPAVNVYNLRGNKRPVGISDLADVAFLQQSIYNDYSEKEQLIRLANHPSLVKTPNVEASAGAGSIIEIPEDLQSDLKPYIIQPSGQN
;
A
#
# COMPACT_ATOMS: atom_id res chain seq x y z
N MET A 1 19.41 11.24 -20.51
CA MET A 1 19.66 10.89 -19.09
C MET A 1 19.87 9.39 -19.00
N ASP A 2 20.90 8.96 -18.26
CA ASP A 2 21.18 7.54 -18.07
C ASP A 2 19.97 6.83 -17.42
N ARG A 3 19.46 5.80 -18.09
CA ARG A 3 18.35 4.99 -17.62
C ARG A 3 18.67 4.34 -16.26
N LYS A 4 19.90 3.88 -16.06
CA LYS A 4 20.35 3.29 -14.80
C LYS A 4 20.15 4.21 -13.59
N PHE A 5 20.32 5.51 -13.79
CA PHE A 5 20.05 6.48 -12.72
C PHE A 5 18.55 6.60 -12.43
N LEU A 6 17.70 6.66 -13.46
CA LEU A 6 16.24 6.81 -13.33
C LEU A 6 15.55 5.56 -12.78
N THR A 7 16.16 4.37 -12.93
CA THR A 7 15.67 3.12 -12.33
C THR A 7 16.29 2.82 -10.97
N SER A 8 17.22 3.66 -10.50
CA SER A 8 17.91 3.45 -9.23
C SER A 8 16.97 3.63 -8.04
N LYS A 9 17.02 2.70 -7.09
CA LYS A 9 16.23 2.75 -5.86
C LYS A 9 17.12 3.04 -4.66
N HIS A 10 16.63 3.89 -3.77
CA HIS A 10 17.35 4.21 -2.54
C HIS A 10 17.43 2.96 -1.63
N PRO A 11 18.57 2.68 -0.95
CA PRO A 11 18.69 1.50 -0.07
C PRO A 11 17.61 1.43 1.03
N LEU A 12 17.15 2.56 1.55
CA LEU A 12 16.05 2.60 2.52
C LEU A 12 14.70 2.28 1.87
N TRP A 13 14.50 2.58 0.58
CA TRP A 13 13.31 2.17 -0.15
C TRP A 13 13.27 0.64 -0.27
N ASN A 14 14.36 0.02 -0.73
CA ASN A 14 14.46 -1.43 -0.83
C ASN A 14 14.25 -2.15 0.52
N ALA A 15 14.71 -1.52 1.62
CA ALA A 15 14.56 -2.09 2.96
C ALA A 15 13.13 -1.99 3.53
N ASN A 16 12.28 -1.11 2.99
CA ASN A 16 10.96 -0.84 3.55
C ASN A 16 9.79 -1.18 2.64
N ILE A 17 10.01 -1.40 1.32
CA ILE A 17 8.93 -1.61 0.35
C ILE A 17 8.02 -2.78 0.75
N ALA A 18 8.57 -3.91 1.19
CA ALA A 18 7.80 -5.07 1.61
C ALA A 18 6.91 -4.76 2.84
N ASN A 19 7.38 -3.90 3.75
CA ASN A 19 6.58 -3.47 4.90
C ASN A 19 5.45 -2.53 4.46
N TRP A 20 5.73 -1.59 3.56
CA TRP A 20 4.71 -0.69 3.03
C TRP A 20 3.61 -1.44 2.29
N GLU A 21 3.96 -2.39 1.42
CA GLU A 21 3.00 -3.28 0.77
C GLU A 21 2.18 -4.10 1.77
N PHE A 22 2.81 -4.61 2.81
CA PHE A 22 2.12 -5.35 3.86
C PHE A 22 1.13 -4.46 4.63
N TYR A 23 1.51 -3.22 4.96
CA TYR A 23 0.64 -2.29 5.68
C TYR A 23 -0.58 -1.87 4.85
N ILE A 24 -0.37 -1.50 3.57
CA ILE A 24 -1.50 -1.11 2.73
C ILE A 24 -2.45 -2.29 2.47
N ARG A 25 -1.93 -3.49 2.20
CA ARG A 25 -2.76 -4.68 2.04
C ARG A 25 -3.51 -5.02 3.32
N SER A 26 -2.88 -4.86 4.48
CA SER A 26 -3.53 -5.05 5.78
C SER A 26 -4.64 -4.03 6.04
N TYR A 27 -4.45 -2.78 5.60
CA TYR A 27 -5.48 -1.74 5.67
C TYR A 27 -6.64 -2.00 4.71
N LEU A 28 -6.37 -2.36 3.46
CA LEU A 28 -7.39 -2.65 2.45
C LEU A 28 -8.22 -3.88 2.83
N GLY A 29 -7.56 -4.93 3.32
CA GLY A 29 -8.23 -6.18 3.69
C GLY A 29 -8.76 -6.97 2.50
N GLY A 30 -9.69 -7.90 2.75
CA GLY A 30 -10.37 -8.66 1.71
C GLY A 30 -9.42 -9.36 0.73
N ASN A 31 -9.66 -9.19 -0.58
CA ASN A 31 -8.85 -9.83 -1.62
C ASN A 31 -7.45 -9.24 -1.72
N ASP A 32 -7.27 -7.94 -1.48
CA ASP A 32 -5.95 -7.32 -1.50
C ASP A 32 -5.03 -7.95 -0.45
N TYR A 33 -5.56 -8.22 0.74
CA TYR A 33 -4.83 -8.92 1.78
C TYR A 33 -4.52 -10.37 1.41
N LYS A 34 -5.51 -11.09 0.88
CA LYS A 34 -5.36 -12.50 0.46
C LYS A 34 -4.31 -12.67 -0.65
N ASN A 35 -4.25 -11.72 -1.59
CA ASN A 35 -3.25 -11.71 -2.66
C ASN A 35 -1.81 -11.50 -2.15
N GLY A 36 -1.63 -11.11 -0.90
CA GLY A 36 -0.32 -11.04 -0.24
C GLY A 36 0.20 -12.37 0.27
N TYR A 37 -0.61 -13.44 0.23
CA TYR A 37 -0.23 -14.79 0.68
C TYR A 37 0.30 -14.83 2.12
N TYR A 38 -0.39 -14.17 3.04
CA TYR A 38 0.04 -14.02 4.44
C TYR A 38 -0.30 -15.19 5.37
N LEU A 39 -0.90 -16.27 4.85
CA LEU A 39 -1.03 -17.52 5.58
C LEU A 39 0.27 -18.30 5.59
N HIS A 40 0.56 -18.97 6.71
CA HIS A 40 1.63 -19.94 6.78
C HIS A 40 1.25 -21.19 5.99
N ARG A 41 2.10 -21.57 5.04
CA ARG A 41 1.91 -22.81 4.28
C ARG A 41 2.45 -23.98 5.07
N TYR A 42 1.69 -25.08 5.12
CA TYR A 42 2.17 -26.31 5.74
C TYR A 42 3.17 -27.04 4.82
N ILE A 43 4.12 -27.76 5.43
CA ILE A 43 5.21 -28.43 4.71
C ILE A 43 4.70 -29.42 3.64
N LEU A 44 3.62 -30.14 3.94
CA LEU A 44 3.05 -31.16 3.07
C LEU A 44 1.82 -30.68 2.28
N GLU A 45 1.47 -29.42 2.39
CA GLU A 45 0.31 -28.86 1.69
C GLU A 45 0.62 -28.62 0.21
N SER A 46 -0.28 -29.11 -0.67
CA SER A 46 -0.18 -28.80 -2.09
C SER A 46 -0.47 -27.32 -2.38
N PRO A 47 -0.01 -26.77 -3.53
CA PRO A 47 -0.35 -25.40 -3.92
C PRO A 47 -1.86 -25.17 -4.00
N GLU A 48 -2.60 -26.14 -4.53
CA GLU A 48 -4.06 -26.07 -4.71
C GLU A 48 -4.79 -26.04 -3.37
N GLU A 49 -4.37 -26.83 -2.38
CA GLU A 49 -4.92 -26.81 -1.02
C GLU A 49 -4.64 -25.50 -0.33
N TYR A 50 -3.42 -24.97 -0.48
CA TYR A 50 -3.04 -23.67 0.07
C TYR A 50 -3.88 -22.53 -0.51
N ASP A 51 -4.08 -22.50 -1.83
CA ASP A 51 -4.92 -21.49 -2.49
C ASP A 51 -6.39 -21.61 -2.06
N GLN A 52 -6.90 -22.82 -1.89
CA GLN A 52 -8.23 -23.05 -1.34
C GLN A 52 -8.36 -22.53 0.09
N ARG A 53 -7.35 -22.77 0.92
CA ARG A 53 -7.30 -22.29 2.30
C ARG A 53 -7.29 -20.78 2.37
N ILE A 54 -6.49 -20.10 1.53
CA ILE A 54 -6.49 -18.63 1.41
C ILE A 54 -7.88 -18.11 1.04
N ARG A 55 -8.53 -18.71 0.04
CA ARG A 55 -9.86 -18.25 -0.43
C ARG A 55 -10.93 -18.36 0.65
N HIS A 56 -10.89 -19.41 1.44
CA HIS A 56 -11.93 -19.69 2.44
C HIS A 56 -11.71 -19.02 3.79
N THR A 57 -10.45 -18.72 4.16
CA THR A 57 -10.17 -18.06 5.43
C THR A 57 -10.72 -16.63 5.45
N PRO A 58 -11.55 -16.26 6.44
CA PRO A 58 -12.04 -14.89 6.58
C PRO A 58 -10.94 -13.94 7.00
N VAL A 59 -11.00 -12.70 6.51
CA VAL A 59 -10.10 -11.61 6.93
C VAL A 59 -10.86 -10.66 7.83
N ASP A 60 -10.47 -10.56 9.10
CA ASP A 60 -10.99 -9.57 10.05
C ASP A 60 -10.05 -8.35 10.04
N ASN A 61 -10.56 -7.20 9.56
CA ASN A 61 -9.73 -6.04 9.27
C ASN A 61 -9.66 -5.08 10.46
N HIS A 62 -8.75 -5.35 11.39
CA HIS A 62 -8.46 -4.47 12.52
C HIS A 62 -7.62 -3.25 12.12
N CYS A 63 -6.72 -3.38 11.16
CA CYS A 63 -5.87 -2.29 10.67
C CYS A 63 -6.70 -1.12 10.14
N LYS A 64 -7.71 -1.40 9.33
CA LYS A 64 -8.63 -0.38 8.82
C LYS A 64 -9.37 0.34 9.95
N ASN A 65 -9.85 -0.42 10.94
CA ASN A 65 -10.57 0.15 12.06
C ASN A 65 -9.71 1.12 12.86
N VAL A 66 -8.45 0.76 13.15
CA VAL A 66 -7.51 1.63 13.87
C VAL A 66 -7.31 2.95 13.12
N VAL A 67 -6.91 2.90 11.84
CA VAL A 67 -6.65 4.11 11.05
C VAL A 67 -7.90 4.99 10.92
N GLN A 68 -9.07 4.39 10.68
CA GLN A 68 -10.31 5.15 10.51
C GLN A 68 -10.79 5.81 11.81
N ILE A 69 -10.65 5.14 12.94
CA ILE A 69 -10.99 5.70 14.25
C ILE A 69 -10.11 6.93 14.52
N TYR A 70 -8.78 6.80 14.45
CA TYR A 70 -7.85 7.92 14.67
C TYR A 70 -8.10 9.08 13.71
N THR A 71 -8.24 8.79 12.42
CA THR A 71 -8.54 9.80 11.40
C THR A 71 -9.84 10.52 11.70
N SER A 72 -10.90 9.80 12.09
CA SER A 72 -12.20 10.40 12.43
C SER A 72 -12.14 11.30 13.66
N PHE A 73 -11.35 10.93 14.65
CA PHE A 73 -11.15 11.78 15.84
C PHE A 73 -10.37 13.05 15.53
N LEU A 74 -9.27 12.95 14.79
CA LEU A 74 -8.41 14.07 14.43
C LEU A 74 -9.15 15.10 13.55
N TRP A 75 -9.99 14.62 12.64
CA TRP A 75 -10.71 15.48 11.68
C TRP A 75 -12.17 15.74 12.08
N ARG A 76 -12.51 15.47 13.34
CA ARG A 76 -13.86 15.74 13.85
C ARG A 76 -14.23 17.22 13.79
N VAL A 77 -13.26 18.07 14.06
CA VAL A 77 -13.40 19.53 13.96
C VAL A 77 -12.46 20.02 12.87
N PRO A 78 -12.94 20.76 11.88
CA PRO A 78 -12.07 21.33 10.85
C PRO A 78 -10.97 22.21 11.47
N PRO A 79 -9.72 22.09 11.01
CA PRO A 79 -8.63 22.92 11.51
C PRO A 79 -8.86 24.38 11.13
N THR A 80 -8.67 25.29 12.07
CA THR A 80 -8.64 26.72 11.82
C THR A 80 -7.26 27.13 11.31
N ARG A 81 -7.22 27.92 10.24
CA ARG A 81 -5.97 28.43 9.65
C ARG A 81 -6.04 29.94 9.53
N ASP A 82 -4.93 30.58 9.84
CA ASP A 82 -4.70 31.98 9.60
C ASP A 82 -3.72 32.12 8.43
N TYR A 83 -4.17 32.70 7.34
CA TYR A 83 -3.35 32.90 6.13
C TYR A 83 -2.69 34.27 6.09
N GLY A 84 -2.88 35.06 7.12
CA GLY A 84 -2.27 36.39 7.28
C GLY A 84 -2.60 37.32 6.11
N SER A 85 -1.59 37.83 5.42
CA SER A 85 -1.76 38.75 4.30
C SER A 85 -2.40 38.16 3.04
N LEU A 86 -2.57 36.84 3.00
CA LEU A 86 -3.20 36.13 1.87
C LEU A 86 -4.71 35.91 2.08
N ASP A 87 -5.25 36.27 3.25
CA ASP A 87 -6.68 36.18 3.50
C ASP A 87 -7.46 37.02 2.48
N GLY A 88 -8.44 36.39 1.81
CA GLY A 88 -9.22 37.03 0.74
C GLY A 88 -8.54 37.05 -0.64
N ASP A 89 -7.36 36.42 -0.81
CA ASP A 89 -6.78 36.24 -2.14
C ASP A 89 -7.59 35.21 -2.94
N PRO A 90 -8.13 35.57 -4.14
CA PRO A 90 -8.98 34.67 -4.92
C PRO A 90 -8.30 33.35 -5.34
N GLN A 91 -6.98 33.37 -5.57
CA GLN A 91 -6.24 32.16 -5.92
C GLN A 91 -6.13 31.21 -4.70
N LEU A 92 -5.92 31.78 -3.51
CA LEU A 92 -5.89 31.00 -2.28
C LEU A 92 -7.26 30.41 -1.97
N GLU A 93 -8.35 31.16 -2.14
CA GLU A 93 -9.72 30.66 -1.96
C GLU A 93 -10.04 29.53 -2.93
N SER A 94 -9.69 29.68 -4.20
CA SER A 94 -9.83 28.62 -5.21
C SER A 94 -9.02 27.38 -4.84
N PHE A 95 -7.77 27.54 -4.38
CA PHE A 95 -6.94 26.44 -3.90
C PHE A 95 -7.52 25.74 -2.67
N ILE A 96 -8.06 26.48 -1.70
CA ILE A 96 -8.67 25.89 -0.49
C ILE A 96 -9.90 25.05 -0.84
N ASN A 97 -10.70 25.50 -1.80
CA ASN A 97 -11.93 24.81 -2.20
C ASN A 97 -11.66 23.59 -3.10
N ASP A 98 -10.59 23.65 -3.89
CA ASP A 98 -10.20 22.58 -4.80
C ASP A 98 -8.67 22.56 -4.89
N ALA A 99 -8.05 21.77 -4.03
CA ALA A 99 -6.60 21.77 -3.84
C ALA A 99 -5.84 20.88 -4.83
N ASP A 100 -6.52 19.93 -5.46
CA ASP A 100 -5.93 18.90 -6.34
C ASP A 100 -6.37 19.00 -7.80
N LEU A 101 -7.21 19.98 -8.14
CA LEU A 101 -7.88 20.15 -9.44
C LEU A 101 -8.92 19.05 -9.78
N ASP A 102 -9.26 18.19 -8.80
CA ASP A 102 -10.29 17.15 -8.91
C ASP A 102 -11.54 17.46 -8.06
N GLY A 103 -11.66 18.70 -7.56
CA GLY A 103 -12.78 19.17 -6.77
C GLY A 103 -12.69 18.86 -5.27
N ARG A 104 -11.53 18.37 -4.77
CA ARG A 104 -11.34 18.10 -3.35
C ARG A 104 -10.79 19.30 -2.59
N SER A 105 -11.47 19.68 -1.51
CA SER A 105 -11.00 20.78 -0.65
C SER A 105 -9.63 20.44 0.00
N PHE A 106 -8.88 21.48 0.34
CA PHE A 106 -7.58 21.35 1.02
C PHE A 106 -7.68 20.51 2.31
N ASN A 107 -8.79 20.63 3.06
CA ASN A 107 -9.02 19.80 4.24
C ASN A 107 -9.19 18.33 3.90
N THR A 108 -9.90 18.00 2.82
CA THR A 108 -10.10 16.63 2.36
C THR A 108 -8.77 16.01 1.92
N VAL A 109 -7.97 16.75 1.16
CA VAL A 109 -6.65 16.33 0.71
C VAL A 109 -5.72 16.10 1.91
N MET A 110 -5.68 17.03 2.89
CA MET A 110 -4.85 16.89 4.09
C MET A 110 -5.28 15.75 5.02
N ARG A 111 -6.59 15.44 5.05
CA ARG A 111 -7.09 14.26 5.75
C ARG A 111 -6.57 12.96 5.11
N GLU A 112 -6.55 12.90 3.78
CA GLU A 112 -6.00 11.77 3.04
C GLU A 112 -4.48 11.64 3.25
N VAL A 113 -3.75 12.75 3.24
CA VAL A 113 -2.31 12.79 3.57
C VAL A 113 -2.06 12.20 4.96
N GLN A 114 -2.85 12.59 5.97
CA GLN A 114 -2.72 12.07 7.33
C GLN A 114 -3.05 10.57 7.39
N MET A 115 -4.08 10.13 6.67
CA MET A 115 -4.46 8.72 6.60
C MET A 115 -3.35 7.88 5.96
N ASN A 116 -2.78 8.33 4.83
CA ASN A 116 -1.66 7.65 4.19
C ASN A 116 -0.41 7.66 5.08
N ALA A 117 -0.13 8.76 5.76
CA ALA A 117 0.96 8.82 6.73
C ALA A 117 0.78 7.82 7.89
N SER A 118 -0.45 7.65 8.40
CA SER A 118 -0.80 6.63 9.40
C SER A 118 -0.54 5.20 8.89
N ILE A 119 -0.92 4.91 7.64
CA ILE A 119 -0.75 3.58 7.02
C ILE A 119 0.73 3.27 6.76
N TYR A 120 1.44 4.16 6.06
CA TYR A 120 2.80 3.92 5.58
C TYR A 120 3.91 4.38 6.55
N GLY A 121 3.54 5.23 7.53
CA GLY A 121 4.47 5.94 8.41
C GLY A 121 4.85 7.32 7.90
N ASN A 122 4.77 7.57 6.61
CA ASN A 122 4.94 8.87 5.98
C ASN A 122 4.19 8.95 4.65
N CYS A 123 3.94 10.18 4.20
CA CYS A 123 3.31 10.47 2.91
C CYS A 123 3.99 11.69 2.29
N TRP A 124 4.05 11.75 0.99
CA TRP A 124 4.64 12.87 0.26
C TRP A 124 3.56 13.75 -0.36
N VAL A 125 3.75 15.03 -0.18
CA VAL A 125 2.91 16.08 -0.78
C VAL A 125 3.80 16.86 -1.74
N VAL A 126 3.45 16.85 -3.01
CA VAL A 126 4.13 17.60 -4.06
C VAL A 126 3.21 18.72 -4.51
N VAL A 127 3.73 19.92 -4.55
CA VAL A 127 3.04 21.10 -5.11
C VAL A 127 3.52 21.31 -6.52
N ASP A 128 2.61 21.34 -7.46
CA ASP A 128 2.91 21.57 -8.88
C ASP A 128 2.02 22.68 -9.42
N LYS A 129 2.36 23.22 -10.59
CA LYS A 129 1.55 24.20 -11.31
C LYS A 129 1.55 23.85 -12.79
N PRO A 130 0.39 23.82 -13.46
CA PRO A 130 0.34 23.58 -14.89
C PRO A 130 1.20 24.57 -15.69
N GLN A 131 1.93 24.07 -16.66
CA GLN A 131 2.68 24.94 -17.57
C GLN A 131 1.72 25.78 -18.40
N THR A 132 2.05 27.05 -18.54
CA THR A 132 1.19 28.00 -19.26
C THR A 132 2.01 28.99 -20.07
N ASN A 133 1.45 29.44 -21.17
CA ASN A 133 1.96 30.54 -21.97
C ASN A 133 1.36 31.89 -21.59
N THR A 134 0.58 31.96 -20.50
CA THR A 134 -0.01 33.22 -20.00
C THR A 134 1.09 34.16 -19.54
N LYS A 135 0.88 35.46 -19.85
CA LYS A 135 1.87 36.50 -19.52
C LYS A 135 1.50 37.30 -18.29
N THR A 136 0.25 37.19 -17.85
CA THR A 136 -0.28 38.00 -16.75
C THR A 136 -1.06 37.14 -15.75
N ARG A 137 -1.04 37.57 -14.47
CA ARG A 137 -1.85 36.94 -13.42
C ARG A 137 -3.38 36.98 -13.71
N ALA A 138 -3.82 38.00 -14.43
CA ALA A 138 -5.23 38.11 -14.84
C ALA A 138 -5.63 37.00 -15.85
N GLU A 139 -4.75 36.67 -16.77
CA GLU A 139 -4.97 35.58 -17.73
C GLU A 139 -4.95 34.23 -17.01
N GLU A 140 -4.04 34.02 -16.05
CA GLU A 140 -4.02 32.80 -15.23
C GLU A 140 -5.31 32.61 -14.46
N LEU A 141 -5.82 33.68 -13.84
CA LEU A 141 -7.11 33.65 -13.13
C LEU A 141 -8.30 33.32 -14.05
N GLN A 142 -8.31 33.86 -15.28
CA GLN A 142 -9.37 33.58 -16.26
C GLN A 142 -9.33 32.12 -16.74
N GLN A 143 -8.15 31.51 -16.81
CA GLN A 143 -7.95 30.14 -17.25
C GLN A 143 -7.92 29.13 -16.08
N ASP A 144 -8.15 29.58 -14.84
CA ASP A 144 -8.02 28.79 -13.59
C ASP A 144 -6.68 28.06 -13.46
N ILE A 145 -5.61 28.72 -13.95
CA ILE A 145 -4.25 28.18 -13.82
C ILE A 145 -3.70 28.54 -12.45
N ARG A 146 -3.60 27.56 -11.59
CA ARG A 146 -3.19 27.72 -10.20
C ARG A 146 -2.34 26.52 -9.70
N PRO A 147 -1.58 26.70 -8.63
CA PRO A 147 -0.91 25.59 -7.97
C PRO A 147 -1.93 24.54 -7.48
N TYR A 148 -1.54 23.30 -7.52
CA TYR A 148 -2.30 22.17 -6.99
C TYR A 148 -1.39 21.21 -6.21
N ILE A 149 -2.01 20.31 -5.46
CA ILE A 149 -1.33 19.31 -4.63
C ILE A 149 -1.55 17.92 -5.23
N SER A 150 -0.46 17.18 -5.35
CA SER A 150 -0.47 15.74 -5.60
C SER A 150 0.04 14.99 -4.37
N ILE A 151 -0.63 13.87 -4.05
CA ILE A 151 -0.27 13.01 -2.93
C ILE A 151 0.44 11.78 -3.50
N TYR A 152 1.59 11.45 -2.94
CA TYR A 152 2.34 10.24 -3.29
C TYR A 152 2.66 9.42 -2.06
N THR A 153 2.43 8.11 -2.17
CA THR A 153 2.84 7.17 -1.14
C THR A 153 4.36 6.95 -1.19
N PRO A 154 4.98 6.42 -0.14
CA PRO A 154 6.41 6.11 -0.16
C PRO A 154 6.82 5.12 -1.25
N GLU A 155 5.89 4.31 -1.75
CA GLU A 155 6.11 3.36 -2.85
C GLU A 155 6.48 4.06 -4.16
N ASN A 156 5.86 5.23 -4.42
CA ASN A 156 6.09 6.03 -5.62
C ASN A 156 7.41 6.82 -5.59
N ILE A 157 7.95 7.12 -4.40
CA ILE A 157 9.18 7.87 -4.23
C ILE A 157 10.34 6.90 -4.11
N VAL A 158 10.96 6.59 -5.22
CA VAL A 158 11.94 5.48 -5.30
C VAL A 158 13.35 5.89 -4.90
N ASN A 159 13.72 7.16 -5.10
CA ASN A 159 15.04 7.65 -4.71
C ASN A 159 15.01 9.11 -4.28
N TRP A 160 15.92 9.48 -3.36
CA TRP A 160 16.02 10.83 -2.81
C TRP A 160 17.42 11.11 -2.28
N ASN A 161 17.77 12.40 -2.21
CA ASN A 161 18.98 12.85 -1.53
C ASN A 161 18.68 14.04 -0.64
N TYR A 162 19.23 14.03 0.58
CA TYR A 162 19.18 15.15 1.50
C TYR A 162 20.57 15.73 1.68
N ARG A 163 20.71 17.03 1.50
CA ARG A 163 21.95 17.78 1.74
C ARG A 163 21.82 18.64 2.98
N ARG A 164 22.93 18.93 3.61
CA ARG A 164 22.99 19.84 4.77
C ARG A 164 23.44 21.20 4.31
N ALA A 165 22.62 22.23 4.57
CA ALA A 165 22.98 23.62 4.32
C ALA A 165 24.06 24.12 5.31
N THR A 166 24.70 25.21 5.00
CA THR A 166 25.63 25.90 5.91
C THR A 166 25.00 26.33 7.23
N SER A 167 23.68 26.57 7.23
CA SER A 167 22.88 26.82 8.44
C SER A 167 22.65 25.57 9.31
N GLY A 168 23.14 24.39 8.89
CA GLY A 168 22.93 23.12 9.57
C GLY A 168 21.58 22.46 9.27
N ARG A 169 20.67 23.09 8.54
CA ARG A 169 19.37 22.53 8.15
C ARG A 169 19.54 21.53 7.02
N PHE A 170 18.80 20.42 7.10
CA PHE A 170 18.67 19.49 5.98
C PHE A 170 17.58 19.95 5.02
N TYR A 171 17.87 19.85 3.75
CA TYR A 171 16.90 20.10 2.67
C TYR A 171 16.99 18.97 1.64
N LEU A 172 15.93 18.81 0.90
CA LEU A 172 15.83 17.83 -0.18
C LEU A 172 16.56 18.39 -1.40
N ASP A 173 17.53 17.68 -1.91
CA ASP A 173 18.40 18.06 -3.01
C ASP A 173 18.02 17.36 -4.32
N MET A 174 17.49 16.14 -4.21
CA MET A 174 17.01 15.35 -5.34
C MET A 174 15.84 14.48 -4.89
N LEU A 175 14.84 14.36 -5.75
CA LEU A 175 13.71 13.45 -5.58
C LEU A 175 13.40 12.76 -6.90
N LEU A 176 13.32 11.43 -6.88
CA LEU A 176 12.92 10.61 -8.00
C LEU A 176 11.56 9.97 -7.71
N LEU A 177 10.59 10.33 -8.51
CA LEU A 177 9.19 9.92 -8.38
C LEU A 177 8.77 9.08 -9.59
N VAL A 178 8.09 7.98 -9.35
CA VAL A 178 7.44 7.18 -10.39
C VAL A 178 5.93 7.45 -10.35
N GLU A 179 5.40 8.04 -11.41
CA GLU A 179 3.98 8.46 -11.47
C GLU A 179 3.08 7.33 -11.97
N ASP A 180 3.50 6.66 -13.03
CA ASP A 180 2.73 5.60 -13.66
C ASP A 180 3.66 4.47 -14.12
N ILE A 181 3.25 3.24 -13.86
CA ILE A 181 3.95 2.04 -14.32
C ILE A 181 2.94 1.23 -15.14
N ASN A 182 3.14 1.23 -16.46
CA ASN A 182 2.48 0.29 -17.36
C ASN A 182 3.45 -0.85 -17.65
N ALA A 183 2.97 -2.01 -18.05
CA ALA A 183 3.74 -3.26 -18.19
C ALA A 183 5.15 -3.13 -18.80
N ASP A 184 5.34 -2.18 -19.73
CA ASP A 184 6.61 -1.98 -20.44
C ASP A 184 7.22 -0.58 -20.24
N ARG A 185 6.51 0.37 -19.60
CA ARG A 185 6.93 1.78 -19.49
C ARG A 185 6.58 2.38 -18.15
N ALA A 186 7.44 3.26 -17.68
CA ALA A 186 7.17 4.09 -16.52
C ALA A 186 7.38 5.57 -16.84
N ILE A 187 6.54 6.41 -16.24
CA ILE A 187 6.74 7.86 -16.22
C ILE A 187 7.47 8.20 -14.94
N VAL A 188 8.66 8.74 -15.10
CA VAL A 188 9.56 9.05 -13.99
C VAL A 188 9.82 10.56 -13.97
N LYS A 189 9.57 11.21 -12.83
CA LYS A 189 9.87 12.62 -12.61
C LYS A 189 11.09 12.78 -11.72
N LEU A 190 12.04 13.54 -12.20
CA LEU A 190 13.23 13.94 -11.45
C LEU A 190 13.10 15.40 -11.03
N PHE A 191 13.03 15.63 -9.73
CA PHE A 191 13.03 16.96 -9.13
C PHE A 191 14.41 17.30 -8.64
N THR A 192 14.90 18.46 -9.05
CA THR A 192 16.14 19.09 -8.57
C THR A 192 15.87 20.53 -8.11
N GLU A 193 16.87 21.19 -7.55
CA GLU A 193 16.75 22.62 -7.24
C GLU A 193 16.62 23.49 -8.51
N GLU A 194 17.19 23.03 -9.64
CA GLU A 194 17.27 23.78 -10.89
C GLU A 194 16.13 23.48 -11.86
N SER A 195 15.71 22.21 -11.94
CA SER A 195 14.71 21.77 -12.90
C SER A 195 13.83 20.62 -12.39
N ILE A 196 12.70 20.46 -13.05
CA ILE A 196 11.79 19.30 -12.92
C ILE A 196 11.75 18.66 -14.31
N ALA A 197 12.21 17.44 -14.43
CA ALA A 197 12.30 16.73 -15.69
C ALA A 197 11.45 15.44 -15.66
N THR A 198 10.63 15.24 -16.69
CA THR A 198 9.78 14.06 -16.85
C THR A 198 10.36 13.17 -17.94
N TYR A 199 10.56 11.92 -17.62
CA TYR A 199 11.12 10.91 -18.52
C TYR A 199 10.15 9.74 -18.71
N GLU A 200 10.14 9.21 -19.95
CA GLU A 200 9.56 7.91 -20.25
C GLU A 200 10.70 6.87 -20.23
N VAL A 201 10.54 5.86 -19.40
CA VAL A 201 11.52 4.77 -19.22
C VAL A 201 10.88 3.47 -19.67
N GLU A 202 11.41 2.87 -20.72
CA GLU A 202 10.99 1.55 -21.19
C GLU A 202 11.58 0.44 -20.30
N ASP A 203 10.87 -0.69 -20.16
CA ASP A 203 11.30 -1.84 -19.33
C ASP A 203 11.76 -1.44 -17.91
N TYR A 204 11.01 -0.59 -17.23
CA TYR A 204 11.40 0.02 -15.95
C TYR A 204 11.82 -0.99 -14.88
N GLU A 205 11.21 -2.16 -14.85
CA GLU A 205 11.50 -3.21 -13.86
C GLU A 205 12.90 -3.85 -14.04
N LYS A 206 13.51 -3.68 -15.22
CA LYS A 206 14.86 -4.18 -15.48
C LYS A 206 15.91 -3.16 -15.02
N GLU A 207 16.24 -3.16 -13.74
CA GLU A 207 17.14 -2.18 -13.09
C GLU A 207 18.51 -1.99 -13.75
N TYR A 208 19.00 -2.97 -14.49
CA TYR A 208 20.36 -2.97 -15.04
C TYR A 208 20.42 -2.89 -16.59
N ALA A 209 19.31 -2.63 -17.24
CA ALA A 209 19.37 -2.48 -18.69
C ALA A 209 20.03 -1.14 -19.06
N ASP A 210 21.07 -1.21 -19.87
CA ASP A 210 21.74 -0.05 -20.44
C ASP A 210 20.80 0.65 -21.43
N GLY A 211 20.91 1.96 -21.54
CA GLY A 211 20.16 2.77 -22.47
C GLY A 211 19.92 4.18 -21.97
N GLU A 212 19.32 4.99 -22.83
CA GLU A 212 18.87 6.32 -22.50
C GLU A 212 17.35 6.36 -22.37
N ALA A 213 16.85 7.02 -21.32
CA ALA A 213 15.45 7.31 -21.17
C ALA A 213 15.06 8.48 -22.08
N ARG A 214 13.84 8.44 -22.58
CA ARG A 214 13.28 9.51 -23.41
C ARG A 214 12.85 10.67 -22.50
N LEU A 215 13.44 11.85 -22.73
CA LEU A 215 12.96 13.08 -22.10
C LEU A 215 11.64 13.49 -22.75
N ILE A 216 10.59 13.62 -21.94
CA ILE A 216 9.28 14.13 -22.36
C ILE A 216 9.26 15.64 -22.23
N GLU A 217 9.63 16.14 -21.04
CA GLU A 217 9.57 17.55 -20.68
C GLU A 217 10.62 17.87 -19.64
N GLU A 218 11.19 19.07 -19.73
CA GLU A 218 12.05 19.65 -18.68
C GLU A 218 11.68 21.11 -18.46
N VAL A 219 11.39 21.43 -17.22
CA VAL A 219 10.92 22.74 -16.79
C VAL A 219 11.87 23.31 -15.75
N PRO A 220 12.32 24.59 -15.88
CA PRO A 220 13.07 25.23 -14.82
C PRO A 220 12.27 25.29 -13.52
N ASN A 221 12.92 25.07 -12.39
CA ASN A 221 12.30 25.21 -11.08
C ASN A 221 12.49 26.63 -10.54
N PRO A 222 11.50 27.52 -10.67
CA PRO A 222 11.63 28.93 -10.31
C PRO A 222 11.71 29.15 -8.79
N ILE A 223 11.35 28.12 -8.00
CA ILE A 223 11.32 28.23 -6.53
C ILE A 223 12.73 28.04 -5.94
N GLY A 224 13.66 27.40 -6.70
CA GLY A 224 15.01 27.06 -6.22
C GLY A 224 15.00 26.07 -5.06
N ARG A 225 13.90 25.33 -4.88
CA ARG A 225 13.72 24.24 -3.91
C ARG A 225 12.80 23.20 -4.51
N ILE A 226 12.99 21.95 -4.15
CA ILE A 226 12.08 20.89 -4.56
C ILE A 226 10.72 21.13 -3.88
N PRO A 227 9.63 21.30 -4.65
CA PRO A 227 8.29 21.60 -4.11
C PRO A 227 7.61 20.34 -3.54
N ALA A 228 8.33 19.56 -2.77
CA ALA A 228 7.87 18.33 -2.14
C ALA A 228 8.12 18.36 -0.64
N VAL A 229 7.12 17.93 0.12
CA VAL A 229 7.16 17.83 1.58
C VAL A 229 6.86 16.42 2.01
N ASN A 230 7.75 15.83 2.81
CA ASN A 230 7.47 14.55 3.46
C ASN A 230 6.74 14.79 4.79
N VAL A 231 5.53 14.28 4.87
CA VAL A 231 4.66 14.35 6.05
C VAL A 231 4.79 13.02 6.81
N TYR A 232 5.28 13.09 8.04
CA TYR A 232 5.45 11.92 8.89
C TYR A 232 4.21 11.69 9.76
N ASN A 233 3.84 10.44 9.95
CA ASN A 233 2.97 10.06 11.06
C ASN A 233 3.77 10.19 12.37
N LEU A 234 4.74 9.33 12.56
CA LEU A 234 5.74 9.44 13.61
C LEU A 234 7.12 9.42 12.99
N ARG A 235 7.98 10.37 13.39
CA ARG A 235 9.30 10.51 12.80
C ARG A 235 10.24 9.40 13.26
N GLY A 236 10.73 8.61 12.30
CA GLY A 236 11.76 7.61 12.53
C GLY A 236 13.18 8.20 12.64
N ASN A 237 14.16 7.33 12.86
CA ASN A 237 15.56 7.71 12.99
C ASN A 237 16.24 8.05 11.64
N LYS A 238 15.66 7.57 10.53
CA LYS A 238 16.21 7.76 9.17
C LYS A 238 15.23 8.53 8.31
N ARG A 239 15.72 9.57 7.63
CA ARG A 239 14.93 10.35 6.68
C ARG A 239 14.85 9.64 5.33
N PRO A 240 13.72 9.68 4.66
CA PRO A 240 12.41 10.23 5.01
C PRO A 240 11.45 9.21 5.64
N VAL A 241 11.92 8.06 6.10
CA VAL A 241 11.08 6.95 6.57
C VAL A 241 10.48 7.30 7.94
N GLY A 242 9.16 7.22 8.03
CA GLY A 242 8.39 7.35 9.26
C GLY A 242 8.00 6.00 9.86
N ILE A 243 7.32 6.04 11.01
CA ILE A 243 6.79 4.87 11.70
C ILE A 243 5.28 4.83 11.49
N SER A 244 4.79 3.72 10.95
CA SER A 244 3.37 3.46 10.73
C SER A 244 2.64 3.14 12.04
N ASP A 245 1.38 3.55 12.16
CA ASP A 245 0.49 3.08 13.23
C ASP A 245 0.16 1.58 13.08
N LEU A 246 0.38 1.03 11.88
CA LEU A 246 0.13 -0.37 11.58
C LEU A 246 1.35 -1.28 11.84
N ALA A 247 2.51 -0.72 12.23
CA ALA A 247 3.75 -1.48 12.37
C ALA A 247 3.60 -2.73 13.24
N ASP A 248 2.85 -2.64 14.35
CA ASP A 248 2.58 -3.79 15.22
C ASP A 248 1.22 -4.43 14.94
N VAL A 249 0.21 -3.62 14.62
CA VAL A 249 -1.19 -4.06 14.41
C VAL A 249 -1.32 -5.01 13.21
N ALA A 250 -0.57 -4.76 12.13
CA ALA A 250 -0.61 -5.60 10.93
C ALA A 250 -0.12 -7.03 11.21
N PHE A 251 0.90 -7.20 12.05
CA PHE A 251 1.39 -8.53 12.45
C PHE A 251 0.40 -9.25 13.38
N LEU A 252 -0.29 -8.52 14.27
CA LEU A 252 -1.37 -9.09 15.07
C LEU A 252 -2.54 -9.54 14.18
N GLN A 253 -2.94 -8.74 13.21
CA GLN A 253 -3.95 -9.12 12.21
C GLN A 253 -3.53 -10.38 11.44
N GLN A 254 -2.26 -10.49 11.06
CA GLN A 254 -1.73 -11.68 10.41
C GLN A 254 -1.81 -12.92 11.32
N SER A 255 -1.51 -12.78 12.60
CA SER A 255 -1.65 -13.88 13.57
C SER A 255 -3.11 -14.34 13.67
N ILE A 256 -4.04 -13.41 13.83
CA ILE A 256 -5.49 -13.70 13.87
C ILE A 256 -5.95 -14.40 12.57
N TYR A 257 -5.46 -13.95 11.42
CA TYR A 257 -5.79 -14.56 10.13
C TYR A 257 -5.32 -16.01 10.04
N ASN A 258 -4.13 -16.33 10.55
CA ASN A 258 -3.61 -17.69 10.64
C ASN A 258 -4.44 -18.53 11.63
N ASP A 259 -4.80 -18.00 12.79
CA ASP A 259 -5.66 -18.68 13.77
C ASP A 259 -7.05 -19.00 13.20
N TYR A 260 -7.64 -18.10 12.43
CA TYR A 260 -8.90 -18.38 11.71
C TYR A 260 -8.75 -19.49 10.69
N SER A 261 -7.62 -19.54 9.97
CA SER A 261 -7.37 -20.65 9.05
C SER A 261 -7.30 -22.00 9.76
N GLU A 262 -6.61 -22.08 10.89
CA GLU A 262 -6.53 -23.28 11.72
C GLU A 262 -7.93 -23.70 12.23
N LYS A 263 -8.69 -22.74 12.74
CA LYS A 263 -10.06 -22.99 13.21
C LYS A 263 -10.97 -23.53 12.10
N GLU A 264 -10.93 -22.94 10.90
CA GLU A 264 -11.71 -23.41 9.75
C GLU A 264 -11.32 -24.83 9.34
N GLN A 265 -10.03 -25.18 9.40
CA GLN A 265 -9.54 -26.51 9.14
C GLN A 265 -10.07 -27.51 10.18
N LEU A 266 -10.00 -27.18 11.47
CA LEU A 266 -10.54 -28.02 12.55
C LEU A 266 -12.04 -28.25 12.38
N ILE A 267 -12.81 -27.22 12.05
CA ILE A 267 -14.25 -27.33 11.82
C ILE A 267 -14.53 -28.27 10.64
N ARG A 268 -13.79 -28.18 9.55
CA ARG A 268 -13.95 -29.07 8.39
C ARG A 268 -13.62 -30.51 8.75
N LEU A 269 -12.52 -30.75 9.44
CA LEU A 269 -12.14 -32.11 9.87
C LEU A 269 -13.16 -32.72 10.84
N ALA A 270 -13.72 -31.90 11.75
CA ALA A 270 -14.74 -32.34 12.67
C ALA A 270 -16.08 -32.66 11.98
N ASN A 271 -16.47 -31.82 11.01
CA ASN A 271 -17.75 -31.98 10.30
C ASN A 271 -17.70 -33.01 9.15
N HIS A 272 -16.50 -33.36 8.67
CA HIS A 272 -16.26 -34.31 7.60
C HIS A 272 -15.32 -35.42 8.06
N PRO A 273 -15.75 -36.31 8.95
CA PRO A 273 -14.92 -37.40 9.45
C PRO A 273 -14.50 -38.32 8.31
N SER A 274 -13.26 -38.78 8.36
CA SER A 274 -12.73 -39.69 7.35
C SER A 274 -13.19 -41.13 7.64
N LEU A 275 -13.78 -41.79 6.63
CA LEU A 275 -14.09 -43.18 6.69
C LEU A 275 -12.86 -44.02 6.30
N VAL A 276 -12.45 -44.90 7.18
CA VAL A 276 -11.41 -45.89 6.90
C VAL A 276 -12.07 -47.21 6.58
N LYS A 277 -11.78 -47.76 5.39
CA LYS A 277 -12.28 -49.07 4.96
C LYS A 277 -11.19 -49.86 4.27
N THR A 278 -11.35 -51.20 4.27
CA THR A 278 -10.48 -52.06 3.46
C THR A 278 -10.90 -51.99 1.97
N PRO A 279 -9.98 -52.26 1.02
CA PRO A 279 -10.24 -52.08 -0.41
C PRO A 279 -11.47 -52.85 -0.94
N ASN A 280 -11.81 -53.97 -0.33
CA ASN A 280 -12.87 -54.89 -0.80
C ASN A 280 -14.22 -54.66 -0.11
N VAL A 281 -14.37 -53.65 0.72
CA VAL A 281 -15.63 -53.33 1.40
C VAL A 281 -16.29 -52.14 0.73
N GLU A 282 -17.50 -52.28 0.23
CA GLU A 282 -18.29 -51.18 -0.26
C GLU A 282 -18.88 -50.40 0.92
N ALA A 283 -18.42 -49.18 1.11
CA ALA A 283 -18.98 -48.28 2.11
C ALA A 283 -18.88 -46.82 1.59
N SER A 284 -19.92 -46.03 1.82
CA SER A 284 -19.97 -44.62 1.51
C SER A 284 -20.03 -43.81 2.81
N ALA A 285 -19.30 -42.67 2.84
CA ALA A 285 -19.39 -41.72 3.93
C ALA A 285 -20.32 -40.56 3.53
N GLY A 286 -21.26 -40.20 4.39
CA GLY A 286 -22.17 -39.10 4.20
C GLY A 286 -23.29 -39.10 5.24
N ALA A 287 -23.97 -37.98 5.44
CA ALA A 287 -25.10 -37.90 6.34
C ALA A 287 -26.22 -38.84 5.85
N GLY A 288 -26.60 -39.80 6.69
CA GLY A 288 -27.64 -40.81 6.37
C GLY A 288 -27.17 -42.00 5.53
N SER A 289 -25.86 -42.15 5.27
CA SER A 289 -25.36 -43.35 4.60
C SER A 289 -25.44 -44.58 5.52
N ILE A 290 -25.95 -45.68 4.99
CA ILE A 290 -25.98 -46.97 5.67
C ILE A 290 -24.75 -47.77 5.23
N ILE A 291 -23.99 -48.25 6.19
CA ILE A 291 -22.83 -49.11 5.97
C ILE A 291 -23.24 -50.52 6.37
N GLU A 292 -23.42 -51.41 5.41
CA GLU A 292 -23.63 -52.83 5.66
C GLU A 292 -22.28 -53.51 5.85
N ILE A 293 -22.10 -54.18 6.99
CA ILE A 293 -20.89 -54.90 7.31
C ILE A 293 -21.21 -56.38 7.28
N PRO A 294 -20.47 -57.22 6.48
CA PRO A 294 -20.63 -58.68 6.48
C PRO A 294 -20.45 -59.25 7.89
N GLU A 295 -21.30 -60.22 8.27
CA GLU A 295 -21.25 -60.80 9.62
C GLU A 295 -19.93 -61.49 9.95
N ASP A 296 -19.24 -62.02 8.93
CA ASP A 296 -17.98 -62.79 9.09
C ASP A 296 -16.74 -61.90 9.03
N LEU A 297 -16.86 -60.57 8.95
CA LEU A 297 -15.71 -59.69 8.84
C LEU A 297 -14.97 -59.63 10.20
N GLN A 298 -13.66 -59.91 10.18
CA GLN A 298 -12.82 -59.81 11.37
C GLN A 298 -12.86 -58.39 11.93
N SER A 299 -12.78 -58.26 13.25
CA SER A 299 -12.91 -57.00 13.97
C SER A 299 -12.00 -55.89 13.45
N ASP A 300 -10.76 -56.29 13.10
CA ASP A 300 -9.71 -55.34 12.63
C ASP A 300 -9.93 -54.87 11.18
N LEU A 301 -10.84 -55.49 10.44
CA LEU A 301 -11.15 -55.12 9.05
C LEU A 301 -12.45 -54.33 8.93
N LYS A 302 -13.18 -54.13 10.04
CA LYS A 302 -14.42 -53.35 10.03
C LYS A 302 -14.12 -51.86 9.71
N PRO A 303 -14.94 -51.24 8.86
CA PRO A 303 -14.86 -49.83 8.62
C PRO A 303 -14.98 -49.00 9.91
N TYR A 304 -14.17 -47.99 10.10
CA TYR A 304 -14.28 -47.08 11.22
C TYR A 304 -14.09 -45.64 10.81
N ILE A 305 -14.58 -44.74 11.60
CA ILE A 305 -14.48 -43.32 11.35
C ILE A 305 -13.35 -42.74 12.21
N ILE A 306 -12.42 -42.02 11.57
CA ILE A 306 -11.42 -41.21 12.26
C ILE A 306 -11.99 -39.79 12.36
N GLN A 307 -12.19 -39.36 13.58
CA GLN A 307 -12.58 -37.99 13.89
C GLN A 307 -11.57 -37.42 14.88
N PRO A 308 -11.04 -36.22 14.67
CA PRO A 308 -10.22 -35.56 15.66
C PRO A 308 -11.02 -35.39 16.95
N SER A 309 -10.56 -35.98 18.04
CA SER A 309 -11.17 -35.75 19.34
C SER A 309 -10.75 -34.37 19.83
N GLY A 310 -11.71 -33.47 19.98
CA GLY A 310 -11.49 -32.10 20.49
C GLY A 310 -11.18 -32.04 22.00
N GLN A 311 -10.40 -33.02 22.50
CA GLN A 311 -9.86 -33.00 23.84
C GLN A 311 -8.35 -32.76 23.76
N ASN A 312 -7.99 -31.48 23.98
CA ASN A 312 -6.72 -31.04 24.53
C ASN A 312 -7.02 -29.98 25.58
#